data_f4fb2b7e45271ef0600130c3f5346368
#
_entry.id   f4fb2b7e45271ef0600130c3f5346368
#
_cell.length_a   1.000
_cell.length_b   1.000
_cell.length_c   1.000
_cell.angle_alpha   90.00
_cell.angle_beta   90.00
_cell.angle_gamma   90.00
#
_symmetry.space_group_name_H-M   'P 1'
#
loop_
_entity.id
_entity.type
_entity.pdbx_description
1 polymer ?
#
loop_
_entity_poly.entity_id
_entity_poly.type
_entity_poly.pdbx_seq_one_letter_code
_entity_poly.pdbx_strand_id
1 'polypeptide(L)'
;MNSRTVPGLIAQLRGRPSHQKYHYATVFVDHYSDLDYVHLHHHNDATSVIKAKLAFERFAATHNVQIKHYHCDNGIFANTNFKATCRASNQTITYCGVNAHHQNGVAEKRIRNLRDSARSMLLLAQHNWPNAITPHLWGFAMSYASHIRWHTP
;
A
#
# COMPACT_ATOMS: atom_id res chain seq x y z
N MET A 1 9.16 9.64 2.65
CA MET A 1 8.24 8.51 2.66
C MET A 1 7.41 8.51 1.37
N ASN A 2 7.35 7.39 0.70
CA ASN A 2 6.66 7.25 -0.58
C ASN A 2 5.37 6.47 -0.40
N SER A 3 4.31 6.90 -1.06
CA SER A 3 3.02 6.20 -1.03
C SER A 3 2.45 6.04 -2.43
N ARG A 4 1.77 4.95 -2.68
CA ARG A 4 1.10 4.68 -3.94
C ARG A 4 -0.17 3.86 -3.71
N THR A 5 -1.22 4.21 -4.45
CA THR A 5 -2.42 3.40 -4.55
C THR A 5 -2.28 2.47 -5.76
N VAL A 6 -2.56 1.21 -5.57
CA VAL A 6 -2.56 0.22 -6.65
C VAL A 6 -3.93 -0.46 -6.74
N PRO A 7 -4.40 -0.74 -7.94
CA PRO A 7 -5.53 -1.64 -8.11
C PRO A 7 -5.21 -2.96 -7.42
N GLY A 8 -6.16 -3.50 -6.71
CA GLY A 8 -5.99 -4.81 -6.07
C GLY A 8 -5.57 -5.87 -7.09
N LEU A 9 -4.88 -6.88 -6.64
CA LEU A 9 -4.41 -8.01 -7.46
C LEU A 9 -5.55 -8.76 -8.18
N ILE A 10 -6.79 -8.41 -7.90
CA ILE A 10 -8.00 -8.93 -8.53
C ILE A 10 -7.89 -8.99 -10.07
N ALA A 11 -7.43 -7.91 -10.70
CA ALA A 11 -7.25 -7.90 -12.15
C ALA A 11 -6.25 -8.96 -12.63
N GLN A 12 -5.26 -9.27 -11.81
CA GLN A 12 -4.21 -10.26 -12.09
C GLN A 12 -4.61 -11.67 -11.64
N LEU A 13 -5.48 -11.78 -10.64
CA LEU A 13 -5.99 -13.03 -10.08
C LEU A 13 -7.44 -13.36 -10.54
N ARG A 14 -7.83 -12.92 -11.74
CA ARG A 14 -9.15 -13.12 -12.34
C ARG A 14 -10.27 -12.23 -11.79
N GLY A 15 -9.96 -11.07 -11.22
CA GLY A 15 -10.92 -10.03 -10.91
C GLY A 15 -11.98 -10.37 -9.85
N ARG A 16 -11.70 -11.30 -8.94
CA ARG A 16 -12.65 -11.66 -7.87
C ARG A 16 -12.37 -10.83 -6.60
N PRO A 17 -13.37 -10.14 -6.03
CA PRO A 17 -13.20 -9.42 -4.78
C PRO A 17 -12.85 -10.38 -3.63
N SER A 18 -12.10 -9.90 -2.63
CA SER A 18 -11.87 -10.65 -1.40
C SER A 18 -13.19 -10.91 -0.66
N HIS A 19 -13.21 -11.81 0.35
CA HIS A 19 -14.38 -12.00 1.21
C HIS A 19 -14.83 -10.69 1.87
N GLN A 20 -13.88 -9.82 2.21
CA GLN A 20 -14.15 -8.48 2.72
C GLN A 20 -14.28 -7.42 1.61
N LYS A 21 -14.38 -7.85 0.35
CA LYS A 21 -14.56 -6.98 -0.84
C LYS A 21 -13.46 -5.93 -1.03
N TYR A 22 -12.26 -6.17 -0.54
CA TYR A 22 -11.12 -5.29 -0.83
C TYR A 22 -10.70 -5.41 -2.30
N HIS A 23 -10.58 -4.26 -2.95
CA HIS A 23 -10.20 -4.14 -4.37
C HIS A 23 -8.86 -3.44 -4.56
N TYR A 24 -8.44 -2.66 -3.58
CA TYR A 24 -7.27 -1.79 -3.68
C TYR A 24 -6.40 -1.88 -2.43
N ALA A 25 -5.13 -1.54 -2.60
CA ALA A 25 -4.21 -1.35 -1.50
C ALA A 25 -3.41 -0.06 -1.71
N THR A 26 -3.22 0.71 -0.64
CA THR A 26 -2.24 1.79 -0.60
C THR A 26 -1.03 1.30 0.16
N VAL A 27 0.14 1.44 -0.44
CA VAL A 27 1.42 1.05 0.17
C VAL A 27 2.21 2.31 0.49
N PHE A 28 2.58 2.45 1.75
CA PHE A 28 3.48 3.48 2.24
C PHE A 28 4.85 2.86 2.44
N VAL A 29 5.89 3.56 2.05
CA VAL A 29 7.28 3.13 2.23
C VAL A 29 8.06 4.25 2.90
N ASP A 30 8.67 3.97 4.04
CA ASP A 30 9.61 4.90 4.64
C ASP A 30 10.95 4.82 3.93
N HIS A 31 11.40 5.95 3.40
CA HIS A 31 12.62 6.02 2.61
C HIS A 31 13.88 5.79 3.44
N TYR A 32 13.83 6.07 4.73
CA TYR A 32 14.97 5.93 5.63
C TYR A 32 15.12 4.51 6.18
N SER A 33 14.06 3.98 6.76
CA SER A 33 14.08 2.66 7.41
C SER A 33 13.75 1.51 6.45
N ASP A 34 13.30 1.82 5.24
CA ASP A 34 12.77 0.86 4.26
C ASP A 34 11.54 0.09 4.75
N LEU A 35 10.95 0.53 5.87
CA LEU A 35 9.70 -0.03 6.39
C LEU A 35 8.57 0.26 5.42
N ASP A 36 7.69 -0.71 5.22
CA ASP A 36 6.47 -0.52 4.45
C ASP A 36 5.21 -0.75 5.30
N TYR A 37 4.09 -0.19 4.85
CA TYR A 37 2.79 -0.38 5.45
C TYR A 37 1.74 -0.54 4.36
N VAL A 38 0.94 -1.58 4.44
CA VAL A 38 -0.11 -1.90 3.47
C VAL A 38 -1.47 -1.61 4.08
N HIS A 39 -2.26 -0.76 3.44
CA HIS A 39 -3.65 -0.49 3.82
C HIS A 39 -4.59 -0.95 2.73
N LEU A 40 -5.50 -1.87 3.07
CA LEU A 40 -6.50 -2.41 2.16
C LEU A 40 -7.75 -1.53 2.17
N HIS A 41 -8.34 -1.28 1.01
CA HIS A 41 -9.56 -0.49 0.91
C HIS A 41 -10.47 -0.93 -0.25
N HIS A 42 -11.73 -0.49 -0.18
CA HIS A 42 -12.77 -0.93 -1.11
C HIS A 42 -12.82 -0.08 -2.38
N HIS A 43 -12.53 1.21 -2.26
CA HIS A 43 -12.65 2.19 -3.33
C HIS A 43 -11.33 2.90 -3.59
N ASN A 44 -11.10 3.30 -4.84
CA ASN A 44 -9.95 4.10 -5.23
C ASN A 44 -10.35 5.58 -5.30
N ASP A 45 -10.67 6.15 -4.14
CA ASP A 45 -11.07 7.55 -4.00
C ASP A 45 -10.24 8.29 -2.95
N ALA A 46 -10.36 9.60 -2.93
CA ALA A 46 -9.62 10.46 -2.01
C ALA A 46 -9.92 10.14 -0.53
N THR A 47 -11.16 9.78 -0.21
CA THR A 47 -11.58 9.43 1.16
C THR A 47 -10.89 8.17 1.64
N SER A 48 -10.82 7.13 0.80
CA SER A 48 -10.13 5.88 1.11
C SER A 48 -8.63 6.10 1.31
N VAL A 49 -8.01 6.94 0.48
CA VAL A 49 -6.58 7.28 0.63
C VAL A 49 -6.30 8.09 1.89
N ILE A 50 -7.20 9.01 2.28
CA ILE A 50 -7.09 9.75 3.53
C ILE A 50 -7.21 8.80 4.73
N LYS A 51 -8.14 7.83 4.71
CA LYS A 51 -8.24 6.79 5.74
C LYS A 51 -6.96 5.96 5.83
N ALA A 52 -6.37 5.60 4.70
CA ALA A 52 -5.10 4.88 4.64
C ALA A 52 -3.96 5.71 5.27
N LYS A 53 -3.88 7.01 4.94
CA LYS A 53 -2.92 7.95 5.54
C LYS A 53 -3.04 7.97 7.06
N LEU A 54 -4.26 8.19 7.58
CA LEU A 54 -4.51 8.25 9.01
C LEU A 54 -4.20 6.92 9.73
N ALA A 55 -4.49 5.79 9.09
CA ALA A 55 -4.16 4.47 9.63
C ALA A 55 -2.64 4.27 9.71
N PHE A 56 -1.92 4.68 8.66
CA PHE A 56 -0.47 4.64 8.63
C PHE A 56 0.17 5.54 9.70
N GLU A 57 -0.34 6.76 9.88
CA GLU A 57 0.15 7.68 10.92
C GLU A 57 -0.08 7.16 12.33
N ARG A 58 -1.25 6.53 12.59
CA ARG A 58 -1.49 5.84 13.87
C ARG A 58 -0.48 4.72 14.08
N PHE A 59 -0.23 3.90 13.06
CA PHE A 59 0.78 2.85 13.13
C PHE A 59 2.17 3.43 13.42
N ALA A 60 2.60 4.48 12.72
CA ALA A 60 3.87 5.14 12.95
C ALA A 60 3.98 5.71 14.39
N ALA A 61 2.89 6.28 14.89
CA ALA A 61 2.84 6.84 16.25
C ALA A 61 3.01 5.77 17.34
N THR A 62 2.56 4.52 17.13
CA THR A 62 2.82 3.42 18.08
C THR A 62 4.31 3.09 18.21
N HIS A 63 5.12 3.52 17.25
CA HIS A 63 6.58 3.36 17.23
C HIS A 63 7.31 4.68 17.53
N ASN A 64 6.62 5.69 18.10
CA ASN A 64 7.14 7.03 18.36
C ASN A 64 7.67 7.75 17.11
N VAL A 65 7.12 7.45 15.93
CA VAL A 65 7.48 8.07 14.66
C VAL A 65 6.39 9.03 14.21
N GLN A 66 6.76 10.27 13.90
CA GLN A 66 5.88 11.27 13.32
C GLN A 66 6.21 11.47 11.85
N ILE A 67 5.20 11.31 11.00
CA ILE A 67 5.34 11.54 9.56
C ILE A 67 5.29 13.04 9.27
N LYS A 68 6.33 13.56 8.64
CA LYS A 68 6.47 14.99 8.31
C LYS A 68 6.37 15.30 6.82
N HIS A 69 6.61 14.30 5.97
CA HIS A 69 6.68 14.50 4.54
C HIS A 69 6.11 13.30 3.77
N TYR A 70 5.38 13.59 2.70
CA TYR A 70 4.93 12.60 1.72
C TYR A 70 5.48 12.91 0.34
N HIS A 71 5.97 11.90 -0.36
CA HIS A 71 6.29 11.95 -1.77
C HIS A 71 5.33 11.01 -2.53
N CYS A 72 4.57 11.53 -3.47
CA CYS A 72 3.46 10.84 -4.11
C CYS A 72 3.51 10.98 -5.64
N ASP A 73 2.80 10.10 -6.33
CA ASP A 73 2.49 10.35 -7.73
C ASP A 73 1.40 11.44 -7.88
N ASN A 74 1.26 11.97 -9.10
CA ASN A 74 0.29 13.04 -9.41
C ASN A 74 -1.16 12.53 -9.57
N GLY A 75 -1.45 11.29 -9.22
CA GLY A 75 -2.78 10.70 -9.34
C GLY A 75 -3.72 11.16 -8.23
N ILE A 76 -4.31 10.21 -7.54
CA ILE A 76 -5.31 10.42 -6.49
C ILE A 76 -4.79 11.26 -5.30
N PHE A 77 -3.48 11.27 -5.06
CA PHE A 77 -2.84 12.06 -4.00
C PHE A 77 -2.78 13.56 -4.31
N ALA A 78 -2.98 13.97 -5.57
CA ALA A 78 -3.06 15.39 -5.94
C ALA A 78 -4.41 16.04 -5.56
N ASN A 79 -5.34 15.27 -5.00
CA ASN A 79 -6.67 15.74 -4.58
C ASN A 79 -6.56 16.82 -3.49
N THR A 80 -7.45 17.83 -3.58
CA THR A 80 -7.49 18.97 -2.65
C THR A 80 -7.71 18.53 -1.20
N ASN A 81 -8.57 17.53 -0.96
CA ASN A 81 -8.85 17.06 0.40
C ASN A 81 -7.64 16.35 1.02
N PHE A 82 -6.89 15.57 0.23
CA PHE A 82 -5.65 14.95 0.71
C PHE A 82 -4.61 16.01 1.08
N LYS A 83 -4.44 17.03 0.22
CA LYS A 83 -3.54 18.18 0.50
C LYS A 83 -3.96 18.93 1.77
N ALA A 84 -5.26 19.18 1.94
CA ALA A 84 -5.79 19.85 3.13
C ALA A 84 -5.50 19.04 4.41
N THR A 85 -5.68 17.72 4.37
CA THR A 85 -5.38 16.83 5.50
C THR A 85 -3.89 16.85 5.89
N CYS A 86 -3.01 16.86 4.90
CA CYS A 86 -1.56 16.98 5.17
C CYS A 86 -1.21 18.34 5.76
N ARG A 87 -1.77 19.45 5.26
CA ARG A 87 -1.56 20.80 5.82
C ARG A 87 -2.05 20.89 7.26
N ALA A 88 -3.23 20.34 7.56
CA ALA A 88 -3.78 20.32 8.92
C ALA A 88 -2.88 19.56 9.91
N SER A 89 -2.08 18.61 9.43
CA SER A 89 -1.10 17.85 10.22
C SER A 89 0.32 18.43 10.16
N ASN A 90 0.51 19.64 9.64
CA ASN A 90 1.83 20.28 9.43
C ASN A 90 2.80 19.41 8.62
N GLN A 91 2.27 18.73 7.59
CA GLN A 91 3.05 17.87 6.73
C GLN A 91 3.26 18.50 5.36
N THR A 92 4.41 18.26 4.77
CA THR A 92 4.73 18.66 3.40
C THR A 92 4.46 17.53 2.41
N ILE A 93 4.15 17.92 1.17
CA ILE A 93 3.92 16.97 0.07
C ILE A 93 4.78 17.39 -1.12
N THR A 94 5.43 16.42 -1.73
CA THR A 94 6.03 16.57 -3.05
C THR A 94 5.46 15.53 -4.01
N TYR A 95 5.47 15.85 -5.29
CA TYR A 95 4.96 14.98 -6.34
C TYR A 95 6.05 14.62 -7.32
N CYS A 96 5.94 13.44 -7.93
CA CYS A 96 6.76 13.08 -9.06
C CYS A 96 6.56 14.09 -10.20
N GLY A 97 7.64 14.41 -10.92
CA GLY A 97 7.54 15.26 -12.11
C GLY A 97 6.61 14.65 -13.16
N VAL A 98 6.06 15.50 -14.02
CA VAL A 98 5.26 15.03 -15.15
C VAL A 98 6.14 14.11 -16.02
N ASN A 99 5.66 12.92 -16.34
CA ASN A 99 6.39 11.84 -17.05
C ASN A 99 7.65 11.30 -16.35
N ALA A 100 7.86 11.62 -15.07
CA ALA A 100 8.98 11.13 -14.29
C ALA A 100 8.59 9.96 -13.36
N HIS A 101 7.96 8.93 -13.91
CA HIS A 101 7.53 7.74 -13.16
C HIS A 101 8.67 7.07 -12.39
N HIS A 102 9.91 7.16 -12.88
CA HIS A 102 11.09 6.64 -12.19
C HIS A 102 11.36 7.31 -10.84
N GLN A 103 10.85 8.54 -10.60
CA GLN A 103 11.00 9.23 -9.31
C GLN A 103 10.22 8.56 -8.17
N ASN A 104 9.24 7.72 -8.48
CA ASN A 104 8.51 6.91 -7.50
C ASN A 104 9.00 5.43 -7.48
N GLY A 105 10.16 5.17 -8.05
CA GLY A 105 10.70 3.82 -8.26
C GLY A 105 10.83 2.99 -6.98
N VAL A 106 11.09 3.64 -5.83
CA VAL A 106 11.17 2.95 -4.53
C VAL A 106 9.82 2.33 -4.16
N ALA A 107 8.74 3.11 -4.22
CA ALA A 107 7.40 2.63 -3.92
C ALA A 107 6.91 1.60 -4.95
N GLU A 108 7.23 1.82 -6.23
CA GLU A 108 6.88 0.87 -7.30
C GLU A 108 7.59 -0.47 -7.15
N LYS A 109 8.88 -0.45 -6.85
CA LYS A 109 9.66 -1.66 -6.57
C LYS A 109 9.10 -2.38 -5.35
N ARG A 110 8.74 -1.65 -4.29
CA ARG A 110 8.14 -2.24 -3.09
C ARG A 110 6.81 -2.94 -3.40
N ILE A 111 5.92 -2.29 -4.13
CA ILE A 111 4.63 -2.87 -4.55
C ILE A 111 4.88 -4.16 -5.34
N ARG A 112 5.84 -4.16 -6.27
CA ARG A 112 6.21 -5.34 -7.05
C ARG A 112 6.70 -6.46 -6.14
N ASN A 113 7.64 -6.18 -5.24
CA ASN A 113 8.19 -7.18 -4.32
C ASN A 113 7.10 -7.79 -3.42
N LEU A 114 6.25 -6.96 -2.82
CA LEU A 114 5.14 -7.42 -1.98
C LEU A 114 4.14 -8.28 -2.75
N ARG A 115 3.81 -7.85 -3.98
CA ARG A 115 2.93 -8.62 -4.86
C ARG A 115 3.51 -9.98 -5.21
N ASP A 116 4.77 -10.03 -5.57
CA ASP A 116 5.45 -11.26 -5.99
C ASP A 116 5.59 -12.22 -4.80
N SER A 117 5.93 -11.72 -3.60
CA SER A 117 5.93 -12.49 -2.36
C SER A 117 4.55 -13.02 -1.99
N ALA A 118 3.53 -12.16 -2.04
CA ALA A 118 2.14 -12.55 -1.75
C ALA A 118 1.65 -13.63 -2.72
N ARG A 119 1.97 -13.50 -4.02
CA ARG A 119 1.63 -14.49 -5.04
C ARG A 119 2.30 -15.84 -4.76
N SER A 120 3.60 -15.84 -4.44
CA SER A 120 4.34 -17.06 -4.13
C SER A 120 3.76 -17.78 -2.91
N MET A 121 3.42 -17.02 -1.86
CA MET A 121 2.79 -17.57 -0.65
C MET A 121 1.41 -18.18 -0.97
N LEU A 122 0.59 -17.50 -1.76
CA LEU A 122 -0.73 -18.02 -2.13
C LEU A 122 -0.64 -19.27 -2.98
N LEU A 123 0.29 -19.35 -3.92
CA LEU A 123 0.51 -20.52 -4.76
C LEU A 123 0.98 -21.71 -3.92
N LEU A 124 1.93 -21.51 -3.01
CA LEU A 124 2.41 -22.55 -2.12
C LEU A 124 1.30 -23.03 -1.16
N ALA A 125 0.56 -22.08 -0.58
CA ALA A 125 -0.56 -22.41 0.29
C ALA A 125 -1.67 -23.15 -0.47
N GLN A 126 -1.98 -22.75 -1.69
CA GLN A 126 -2.97 -23.43 -2.53
C GLN A 126 -2.54 -24.86 -2.92
N HIS A 127 -1.24 -25.08 -3.11
CA HIS A 127 -0.70 -26.42 -3.35
C HIS A 127 -0.95 -27.35 -2.14
N ASN A 128 -0.72 -26.83 -0.92
CA ASN A 128 -0.89 -27.61 0.30
C ASN A 128 -2.35 -27.73 0.76
N TRP A 129 -3.17 -26.70 0.52
CA TRP A 129 -4.58 -26.62 0.95
C TRP A 129 -5.50 -26.13 -0.17
N PRO A 130 -5.68 -26.89 -1.25
CA PRO A 130 -6.36 -26.44 -2.48
C PRO A 130 -7.81 -26.00 -2.25
N ASN A 131 -8.49 -26.58 -1.26
CA ASN A 131 -9.90 -26.27 -0.96
C ASN A 131 -10.07 -25.07 -0.02
N ALA A 132 -9.02 -24.65 0.69
CA ALA A 132 -9.07 -23.55 1.66
C ALA A 132 -8.53 -22.24 1.10
N ILE A 133 -7.61 -22.29 0.15
CA ILE A 133 -6.91 -21.12 -0.38
C ILE A 133 -7.52 -20.67 -1.70
N THR A 134 -7.91 -19.42 -1.73
CA THR A 134 -8.49 -18.78 -2.93
C THR A 134 -7.77 -17.48 -3.25
N PRO A 135 -7.82 -17.00 -4.50
CA PRO A 135 -7.28 -15.69 -4.89
C PRO A 135 -7.86 -14.50 -4.11
N HIS A 136 -9.00 -14.68 -3.43
CA HIS A 136 -9.61 -13.66 -2.61
C HIS A 136 -8.77 -13.28 -1.38
N LEU A 137 -7.79 -14.09 -1.02
CA LEU A 137 -6.88 -13.85 0.10
C LEU A 137 -5.70 -12.92 -0.26
N TRP A 138 -5.67 -12.38 -1.49
CA TRP A 138 -4.55 -11.55 -1.98
C TRP A 138 -4.19 -10.40 -1.05
N GLY A 139 -5.20 -9.70 -0.49
CA GLY A 139 -4.97 -8.55 0.38
C GLY A 139 -4.29 -8.96 1.70
N PHE A 140 -4.74 -10.06 2.29
CA PHE A 140 -4.11 -10.63 3.49
C PHE A 140 -2.70 -11.12 3.20
N ALA A 141 -2.47 -11.75 2.05
CA ALA A 141 -1.14 -12.18 1.64
C ALA A 141 -0.18 -11.00 1.43
N MET A 142 -0.66 -9.88 0.87
CA MET A 142 0.14 -8.65 0.77
C MET A 142 0.49 -8.05 2.13
N SER A 143 -0.48 -7.97 3.04
CA SER A 143 -0.24 -7.48 4.40
C SER A 143 0.71 -8.40 5.16
N TYR A 144 0.60 -9.71 4.98
CA TYR A 144 1.50 -10.68 5.58
C TYR A 144 2.91 -10.63 4.97
N ALA A 145 3.04 -10.42 3.67
CA ALA A 145 4.34 -10.20 3.03
C ALA A 145 5.07 -8.98 3.60
N SER A 146 4.34 -7.89 3.81
CA SER A 146 4.87 -6.70 4.49
C SER A 146 5.32 -7.03 5.93
N HIS A 147 4.47 -7.74 6.70
CA HIS A 147 4.79 -8.12 8.08
C HIS A 147 6.05 -9.01 8.16
N ILE A 148 6.15 -10.05 7.33
CA ILE A 148 7.35 -10.91 7.30
C ILE A 148 8.61 -10.08 7.02
N ARG A 149 8.53 -9.16 6.07
CA ARG A 149 9.65 -8.33 5.68
C ARG A 149 10.19 -7.46 6.83
N TRP A 150 9.33 -7.04 7.77
CA TRP A 150 9.78 -6.27 8.96
C TRP A 150 10.63 -7.10 9.90
N HIS A 151 10.50 -8.41 9.87
CA HIS A 151 11.16 -9.36 10.76
C HIS A 151 12.28 -10.16 10.09
N THR A 152 12.52 -9.93 8.80
CA THR A 152 13.57 -10.59 8.03
C THR A 152 14.69 -9.59 7.75
N PRO A 153 15.93 -9.88 8.17
CA PRO A 153 17.08 -9.01 7.92
C PRO A 153 17.43 -8.88 6.44
#